data_d9a0786c48d9dbdceb97449b5d0dcecc
#
_entry.id   d9a0786c48d9dbdceb97449b5d0dcecc
#
_cell.length_a   1.000
_cell.length_b   1.000
_cell.length_c   1.000
_cell.angle_alpha   90.00
_cell.angle_beta   90.00
_cell.angle_gamma   90.00
#
_symmetry.space_group_name_H-M   'P 1'
#
loop_
_entity.id
_entity.type
_entity.pdbx_description
1 polymer ?
#
loop_
_entity_poly.entity_id
_entity_poly.type
_entity_poly.pdbx_seq_one_letter_code
_entity_poly.pdbx_strand_id
1 'polypeptide(L)'
;VLFLRGSEASVSFSVSFHLRKRYKIPTSFGAGILVLAYGASDHYYGGDMKAIKCDLPYAEIIELHPMADLHIGDSQCDYNLILEKIEYIKNTPNAYCILDGDLMDTAIASSIGDTYSASLQPMEQLKHCVRIFEPIKDKILAVLPGNHENRVYKTDGLDITEIMCSQLGLIERYSPTTALLFIRFGENVKQRRQLYTVYVTHGSGGGRREGGKVNRLADLASIVDADIYIHGHTHLPLLFKESFFRTSCQNSSLALTEKLFVNTAAHLNYGGYGDKAGFKPASKSSPVIYLNGLHRDIKAKL
;
A
#
# COMPACT_ATOMS: atom_id res chain seq x y z
N VAL A 1 -22.40 7.71 -26.96
CA VAL A 1 -23.85 7.87 -26.79
C VAL A 1 -24.46 7.54 -28.14
N LEU A 2 -25.11 6.41 -28.26
CA LEU A 2 -25.84 6.03 -29.45
C LEU A 2 -27.34 6.06 -29.09
N PHE A 3 -28.12 6.87 -29.77
CA PHE A 3 -29.58 6.85 -29.65
C PHE A 3 -30.15 5.89 -30.71
N LEU A 4 -30.84 4.85 -30.27
CA LEU A 4 -31.66 4.01 -31.17
C LEU A 4 -33.13 4.24 -30.84
N ARG A 5 -33.89 4.81 -31.77
CA ARG A 5 -35.33 4.76 -31.80
C ARG A 5 -35.75 3.62 -32.75
N GLY A 6 -36.57 2.72 -32.29
CA GLY A 6 -37.14 1.70 -33.16
C GLY A 6 -37.98 0.71 -32.37
N SER A 7 -39.18 0.44 -32.92
CA SER A 7 -40.21 -0.46 -32.46
C SER A 7 -39.69 -1.90 -32.28
N GLU A 8 -40.28 -2.59 -31.34
CA GLU A 8 -40.28 -4.02 -31.05
C GLU A 8 -39.57 -4.95 -32.06
N ALA A 9 -38.28 -5.16 -31.84
CA ALA A 9 -37.54 -6.31 -32.36
C ALA A 9 -36.50 -6.70 -31.34
N SER A 10 -36.54 -7.93 -30.86
CA SER A 10 -35.59 -8.51 -29.96
C SER A 10 -34.21 -8.62 -30.63
N VAL A 11 -33.30 -7.76 -30.30
CA VAL A 11 -31.91 -7.84 -30.76
C VAL A 11 -31.13 -8.58 -29.68
N SER A 12 -30.74 -9.82 -29.97
CA SER A 12 -29.83 -10.58 -29.12
C SER A 12 -28.37 -10.26 -29.55
N PHE A 13 -27.63 -9.59 -28.71
CA PHE A 13 -26.18 -9.50 -28.85
C PHE A 13 -25.52 -10.59 -28.01
N SER A 14 -24.82 -11.51 -28.64
CA SER A 14 -23.90 -12.40 -27.94
C SER A 14 -22.51 -11.80 -27.96
N VAL A 15 -22.10 -11.19 -26.85
CA VAL A 15 -20.70 -10.85 -26.61
C VAL A 15 -20.08 -12.03 -25.89
N SER A 16 -19.26 -12.79 -26.61
CA SER A 16 -18.52 -13.91 -26.04
C SER A 16 -17.33 -13.37 -25.25
N PHE A 17 -17.57 -13.03 -24.01
CA PHE A 17 -16.52 -12.94 -23.01
C PHE A 17 -16.63 -14.16 -22.11
N HIS A 18 -15.49 -14.77 -21.75
CA HIS A 18 -15.40 -15.96 -20.91
C HIS A 18 -15.87 -15.70 -19.47
N LEU A 19 -17.11 -15.32 -19.27
CA LEU A 19 -17.75 -15.24 -17.97
C LEU A 19 -18.77 -16.39 -17.83
N ARG A 20 -18.48 -17.37 -16.98
CA ARG A 20 -19.35 -18.50 -16.66
C ARG A 20 -20.56 -18.15 -15.79
N LYS A 21 -21.04 -16.90 -15.76
CA LYS A 21 -22.32 -16.54 -15.11
C LYS A 21 -23.15 -15.65 -16.03
N ARG A 22 -24.29 -16.21 -16.48
CA ARG A 22 -25.33 -15.45 -17.18
C ARG A 22 -26.18 -14.71 -16.15
N TYR A 23 -26.14 -13.38 -16.19
CA TYR A 23 -27.13 -12.56 -15.49
C TYR A 23 -28.33 -12.32 -16.41
N LYS A 24 -29.53 -12.68 -15.96
CA LYS A 24 -30.79 -12.26 -16.61
C LYS A 24 -31.13 -10.86 -16.08
N ILE A 25 -31.19 -9.88 -16.96
CA ILE A 25 -31.67 -8.53 -16.65
C ILE A 25 -33.22 -8.54 -16.83
N PRO A 26 -33.99 -8.08 -15.84
CA PRO A 26 -35.43 -7.97 -15.98
C PRO A 26 -35.83 -6.90 -17.01
N THR A 27 -36.76 -7.22 -17.90
CA THR A 27 -37.21 -6.39 -19.03
C THR A 27 -38.31 -5.38 -18.70
N SER A 28 -38.32 -4.78 -17.53
CA SER A 28 -39.37 -3.84 -17.14
C SER A 28 -38.81 -2.49 -16.65
N PHE A 29 -38.05 -1.81 -17.52
CA PHE A 29 -37.81 -0.36 -17.34
C PHE A 29 -37.70 0.32 -18.71
N GLY A 30 -38.57 1.32 -18.90
CA GLY A 30 -38.53 2.22 -20.05
C GLY A 30 -37.24 3.02 -20.07
N ALA A 31 -36.80 3.35 -21.28
CA ALA A 31 -35.65 4.19 -21.67
C ALA A 31 -34.64 4.48 -20.55
N GLY A 32 -33.81 3.51 -20.21
CA GLY A 32 -32.76 3.65 -19.23
C GLY A 32 -31.42 4.00 -19.91
N ILE A 33 -30.71 4.93 -19.30
CA ILE A 33 -29.33 5.26 -19.67
C ILE A 33 -28.47 4.02 -19.36
N LEU A 34 -27.91 3.40 -20.41
CA LEU A 34 -26.90 2.36 -20.26
C LEU A 34 -25.57 3.04 -19.82
N VAL A 35 -25.30 3.06 -18.54
CA VAL A 35 -23.96 3.38 -18.04
C VAL A 35 -23.07 2.17 -18.34
N LEU A 36 -22.29 2.27 -19.41
CA LEU A 36 -21.17 1.35 -19.60
C LEU A 36 -20.17 1.61 -18.49
N ALA A 37 -20.19 0.78 -17.46
CA ALA A 37 -19.07 0.68 -16.54
C ALA A 37 -17.86 0.25 -17.38
N TYR A 38 -16.96 1.20 -17.65
CA TYR A 38 -15.67 0.91 -18.28
C TYR A 38 -14.89 -0.04 -17.39
N GLY A 39 -14.50 -1.13 -17.98
CA GLY A 39 -13.82 -2.29 -17.50
C GLY A 39 -13.05 -2.14 -16.20
N ALA A 40 -13.54 -2.81 -15.18
CA ALA A 40 -12.67 -3.36 -14.17
C ALA A 40 -11.68 -4.25 -14.91
N SER A 41 -10.40 -3.86 -14.93
CA SER A 41 -9.33 -4.72 -15.41
C SER A 41 -9.45 -6.05 -14.66
N ASP A 42 -9.36 -7.18 -15.40
CA ASP A 42 -9.37 -8.52 -14.82
C ASP A 42 -8.17 -8.68 -13.86
N HIS A 43 -8.28 -8.11 -12.68
CA HIS A 43 -7.37 -8.38 -11.58
C HIS A 43 -7.93 -9.58 -10.84
N TYR A 44 -7.16 -10.66 -10.86
CA TYR A 44 -7.46 -11.85 -10.11
C TYR A 44 -7.49 -11.52 -8.62
N TYR A 45 -8.59 -11.79 -7.97
CA TYR A 45 -8.80 -11.53 -6.55
C TYR A 45 -8.66 -12.82 -5.75
N GLY A 46 -7.59 -12.91 -4.99
CA GLY A 46 -7.53 -13.76 -3.82
C GLY A 46 -7.99 -12.96 -2.60
N GLY A 47 -9.30 -12.83 -2.37
CA GLY A 47 -9.81 -12.00 -1.27
C GLY A 47 -9.65 -10.49 -1.53
N ASP A 48 -9.39 -9.71 -0.47
CA ASP A 48 -9.28 -8.23 -0.54
C ASP A 48 -7.86 -7.74 -0.93
N MET A 49 -6.93 -8.64 -1.31
CA MET A 49 -5.58 -8.29 -1.75
C MET A 49 -5.62 -7.69 -3.15
N LYS A 50 -5.08 -6.49 -3.31
CA LYS A 50 -4.98 -5.81 -4.61
C LYS A 50 -3.62 -6.06 -5.28
N ALA A 51 -3.64 -6.49 -6.54
CA ALA A 51 -2.46 -6.56 -7.38
C ALA A 51 -2.24 -5.20 -8.08
N ILE A 52 -1.10 -4.55 -7.83
CA ILE A 52 -0.77 -3.22 -8.37
C ILE A 52 0.43 -3.35 -9.31
N LYS A 53 0.25 -2.95 -10.56
CA LYS A 53 1.34 -2.92 -11.57
C LYS A 53 2.01 -1.55 -11.55
N CYS A 54 3.33 -1.55 -11.38
CA CYS A 54 4.17 -0.35 -11.33
C CYS A 54 5.21 -0.43 -12.44
N ASP A 55 4.89 0.11 -13.61
CA ASP A 55 5.84 0.25 -14.72
C ASP A 55 6.58 1.58 -14.57
N LEU A 56 7.84 1.52 -14.11
CA LEU A 56 8.65 2.70 -13.84
C LEU A 56 9.59 3.03 -15.00
N PRO A 57 10.04 4.29 -15.13
CA PRO A 57 11.07 4.68 -16.09
C PRO A 57 12.36 3.88 -15.92
N TYR A 58 13.24 3.96 -16.95
CA TYR A 58 14.56 3.36 -16.84
C TYR A 58 15.36 3.98 -15.69
N ALA A 59 15.95 3.11 -14.89
CA ALA A 59 16.92 3.45 -13.87
C ALA A 59 17.84 2.25 -13.62
N GLU A 60 19.10 2.48 -13.30
CA GLU A 60 20.01 1.42 -12.86
C GLU A 60 19.65 0.94 -11.46
N ILE A 61 19.29 1.88 -10.59
CA ILE A 61 18.84 1.60 -9.22
C ILE A 61 17.66 2.52 -8.92
N ILE A 62 16.63 1.96 -8.30
CA ILE A 62 15.57 2.73 -7.67
C ILE A 62 15.65 2.58 -6.14
N GLU A 63 15.23 3.62 -5.45
CA GLU A 63 15.04 3.63 -4.01
C GLU A 63 13.53 3.51 -3.70
N LEU A 64 13.20 2.54 -2.87
CA LEU A 64 11.83 2.37 -2.38
C LEU A 64 11.79 2.70 -0.89
N HIS A 65 11.01 3.70 -0.51
CA HIS A 65 10.84 4.20 0.84
C HIS A 65 9.48 3.77 1.41
N PRO A 66 9.40 2.69 2.20
CA PRO A 66 8.19 2.39 2.95
C PRO A 66 7.98 3.45 4.03
N MET A 67 6.81 4.07 4.06
CA MET A 67 6.40 5.08 5.03
C MET A 67 5.11 4.60 5.70
N ALA A 68 5.17 4.33 6.99
CA ALA A 68 4.04 3.98 7.83
C ALA A 68 4.12 4.69 9.18
N ASP A 69 3.07 4.60 9.96
CA ASP A 69 3.06 5.04 11.35
C ASP A 69 3.51 6.52 11.49
N LEU A 70 2.98 7.39 10.62
CA LEU A 70 3.27 8.83 10.63
C LEU A 70 2.49 9.54 11.72
N HIS A 71 1.27 9.05 12.01
CA HIS A 71 0.36 9.58 13.02
C HIS A 71 0.18 11.10 12.94
N ILE A 72 -0.02 11.63 11.73
CA ILE A 72 -0.26 13.06 11.53
C ILE A 72 -1.50 13.47 12.32
N GLY A 73 -1.32 14.44 13.22
CA GLY A 73 -2.35 14.89 14.17
C GLY A 73 -2.11 14.45 15.60
N ASP A 74 -1.25 13.46 15.85
CA ASP A 74 -0.73 13.18 17.20
C ASP A 74 0.18 14.31 17.66
N SER A 75 0.13 14.67 18.94
CA SER A 75 1.01 15.70 19.53
C SER A 75 2.50 15.32 19.52
N GLN A 76 2.82 14.03 19.37
CA GLN A 76 4.17 13.51 19.29
C GLN A 76 4.63 13.27 17.85
N CYS A 77 3.81 13.58 16.85
CA CYS A 77 4.19 13.43 15.43
C CYS A 77 5.47 14.22 15.12
N ASP A 78 6.49 13.54 14.60
CA ASP A 78 7.71 14.19 14.12
C ASP A 78 7.54 14.70 12.70
N TYR A 79 6.88 15.83 12.63
CA TYR A 79 6.48 16.45 11.39
C TYR A 79 7.68 16.86 10.50
N ASN A 80 8.76 17.31 11.13
CA ASN A 80 9.96 17.73 10.40
C ASN A 80 10.59 16.53 9.69
N LEU A 81 10.71 15.40 10.37
CA LEU A 81 11.24 14.17 9.77
C LEU A 81 10.40 13.69 8.58
N ILE A 82 9.06 13.82 8.67
CA ILE A 82 8.15 13.47 7.55
C ILE A 82 8.40 14.40 6.36
N LEU A 83 8.47 15.71 6.59
CA LEU A 83 8.70 16.68 5.53
C LEU A 83 10.08 16.53 4.88
N GLU A 84 11.13 16.27 5.66
CA GLU A 84 12.47 15.98 5.14
C GLU A 84 12.46 14.77 4.20
N LYS A 85 11.75 13.70 4.57
CA LYS A 85 11.59 12.52 3.71
C LYS A 85 10.85 12.83 2.42
N ILE A 86 9.74 13.54 2.51
CA ILE A 86 8.95 13.95 1.34
C ILE A 86 9.81 14.79 0.39
N GLU A 87 10.55 15.76 0.93
CA GLU A 87 11.44 16.60 0.13
C GLU A 87 12.59 15.81 -0.51
N TYR A 88 13.16 14.84 0.22
CA TYR A 88 14.13 13.91 -0.34
C TYR A 88 13.57 13.11 -1.52
N ILE A 89 12.39 12.47 -1.34
CA ILE A 89 11.74 11.69 -2.38
C ILE A 89 11.40 12.56 -3.60
N LYS A 90 10.92 13.78 -3.36
CA LYS A 90 10.58 14.73 -4.41
C LYS A 90 11.80 15.06 -5.29
N ASN A 91 12.94 15.35 -4.66
CA ASN A 91 14.14 15.81 -5.33
C ASN A 91 15.04 14.69 -5.87
N THR A 92 14.80 13.42 -5.47
CA THR A 92 15.56 12.26 -5.94
C THR A 92 14.81 11.58 -7.08
N PRO A 93 15.26 11.63 -8.35
CA PRO A 93 14.49 11.15 -9.50
C PRO A 93 13.99 9.71 -9.37
N ASN A 94 14.85 8.81 -8.88
CA ASN A 94 14.59 7.36 -8.80
C ASN A 94 14.11 6.91 -7.41
N ALA A 95 13.71 7.84 -6.54
CA ALA A 95 13.09 7.51 -5.26
C ALA A 95 11.57 7.44 -5.41
N TYR A 96 11.00 6.37 -4.87
CA TYR A 96 9.56 6.09 -4.82
C TYR A 96 9.16 5.73 -3.40
N CYS A 97 7.88 5.82 -3.06
CA CYS A 97 7.41 5.44 -1.74
C CYS A 97 6.16 4.55 -1.78
N ILE A 98 5.95 3.87 -0.67
CA ILE A 98 4.73 3.12 -0.33
C ILE A 98 4.20 3.71 0.97
N LEU A 99 2.93 4.09 1.01
CA LEU A 99 2.26 4.57 2.20
C LEU A 99 1.51 3.40 2.84
N ASP A 100 2.05 2.88 3.96
CA ASP A 100 1.61 1.61 4.56
C ASP A 100 0.86 1.82 5.88
N GLY A 101 -0.12 2.72 5.85
CA GLY A 101 -1.08 2.93 6.94
C GLY A 101 -0.58 3.71 8.15
N ASP A 102 -1.52 4.01 9.04
CA ASP A 102 -1.36 4.90 10.20
C ASP A 102 -0.70 6.24 9.80
N LEU A 103 -1.14 6.78 8.66
CA LEU A 103 -0.69 8.08 8.15
C LEU A 103 -1.30 9.21 8.97
N MET A 104 -2.54 9.03 9.38
CA MET A 104 -3.32 9.93 10.21
C MET A 104 -3.59 9.31 11.57
N ASP A 105 -3.52 10.10 12.64
CA ASP A 105 -3.81 9.59 13.98
C ASP A 105 -5.30 9.29 14.17
N THR A 106 -6.18 10.07 13.56
CA THR A 106 -7.65 9.90 13.59
C THR A 106 -8.21 9.53 14.97
N ALA A 107 -7.71 10.17 16.04
CA ALA A 107 -8.23 9.95 17.37
C ALA A 107 -9.71 10.39 17.44
N ILE A 108 -10.58 9.45 17.80
CA ILE A 108 -12.02 9.64 18.00
C ILE A 108 -12.38 9.29 19.45
N ALA A 109 -13.60 9.61 19.87
CA ALA A 109 -14.04 9.44 21.26
C ALA A 109 -13.88 8.01 21.82
N SER A 110 -13.90 6.99 20.96
CA SER A 110 -13.68 5.58 21.32
C SER A 110 -12.21 5.14 21.25
N SER A 111 -11.29 6.03 20.89
CA SER A 111 -9.85 5.71 20.78
C SER A 111 -9.23 5.53 22.17
N ILE A 112 -8.22 4.66 22.27
CA ILE A 112 -7.40 4.51 23.48
C ILE A 112 -6.53 5.76 23.69
N GLY A 113 -6.16 6.45 22.60
CA GLY A 113 -5.45 7.72 22.63
C GLY A 113 -6.32 8.86 23.15
N ASP A 114 -5.66 9.92 23.60
CA ASP A 114 -6.32 11.10 24.13
C ASP A 114 -6.75 12.03 22.98
N THR A 115 -8.05 12.00 22.65
CA THR A 115 -8.65 12.83 21.61
C THR A 115 -8.45 14.33 21.87
N TYR A 116 -8.33 14.72 23.15
CA TYR A 116 -8.15 16.12 23.55
C TYR A 116 -6.70 16.60 23.40
N SER A 117 -5.73 15.68 23.28
CA SER A 117 -4.33 16.01 23.04
C SER A 117 -3.97 16.03 21.56
N ALA A 118 -4.89 15.68 20.65
CA ALA A 118 -4.69 15.74 19.22
C ALA A 118 -4.41 17.16 18.76
N SER A 119 -3.34 17.34 17.98
CA SER A 119 -2.95 18.65 17.44
C SER A 119 -3.85 19.10 16.28
N LEU A 120 -4.46 18.16 15.56
CA LEU A 120 -5.37 18.36 14.43
C LEU A 120 -6.58 17.45 14.53
N GLN A 121 -7.74 17.94 14.13
CA GLN A 121 -8.95 17.11 14.00
C GLN A 121 -8.88 16.22 12.74
N PRO A 122 -9.61 15.07 12.66
CA PRO A 122 -9.48 14.11 11.56
C PRO A 122 -9.62 14.71 10.16
N MET A 123 -10.56 15.63 9.95
CA MET A 123 -10.71 16.31 8.66
C MET A 123 -9.51 17.22 8.32
N GLU A 124 -8.88 17.83 9.32
CA GLU A 124 -7.68 18.63 9.11
C GLU A 124 -6.47 17.76 8.83
N GLN A 125 -6.38 16.60 9.49
CA GLN A 125 -5.36 15.58 9.21
C GLN A 125 -5.44 15.11 7.76
N LEU A 126 -6.65 14.80 7.25
CA LEU A 126 -6.88 14.44 5.86
C LEU A 126 -6.40 15.53 4.89
N LYS A 127 -6.84 16.76 5.09
CA LYS A 127 -6.41 17.91 4.25
C LYS A 127 -4.90 18.11 4.29
N HIS A 128 -4.31 17.83 5.44
CA HIS A 128 -2.89 17.98 5.65
C HIS A 128 -2.10 16.88 4.90
N CYS A 129 -2.53 15.62 5.00
CA CYS A 129 -1.95 14.51 4.24
C CYS A 129 -2.04 14.77 2.73
N VAL A 130 -3.20 15.19 2.22
CA VAL A 130 -3.34 15.54 0.79
C VAL A 130 -2.30 16.60 0.40
N ARG A 131 -2.15 17.66 1.19
CA ARG A 131 -1.22 18.75 0.89
C ARG A 131 0.23 18.31 0.85
N ILE A 132 0.67 17.49 1.80
CA ILE A 132 2.09 17.08 1.87
C ILE A 132 2.44 16.00 0.85
N PHE A 133 1.48 15.12 0.47
CA PHE A 133 1.72 14.07 -0.50
C PHE A 133 1.51 14.52 -1.96
N GLU A 134 0.78 15.60 -2.21
CA GLU A 134 0.55 16.14 -3.56
C GLU A 134 1.86 16.33 -4.36
N PRO A 135 2.95 16.90 -3.80
CA PRO A 135 4.21 17.09 -4.54
C PRO A 135 4.89 15.80 -4.98
N ILE A 136 4.58 14.67 -4.36
CA ILE A 136 5.20 13.36 -4.64
C ILE A 136 4.19 12.31 -5.12
N LYS A 137 2.96 12.67 -5.43
CA LYS A 137 1.89 11.72 -5.77
C LYS A 137 2.25 10.74 -6.88
N ASP A 138 2.99 11.18 -7.89
CA ASP A 138 3.42 10.32 -9.01
C ASP A 138 4.46 9.27 -8.58
N LYS A 139 5.12 9.49 -7.46
CA LYS A 139 6.13 8.59 -6.86
C LYS A 139 5.57 7.66 -5.78
N ILE A 140 4.29 7.80 -5.41
CA ILE A 140 3.60 6.89 -4.49
C ILE A 140 3.14 5.67 -5.27
N LEU A 141 3.66 4.47 -4.94
CA LEU A 141 3.37 3.23 -5.67
C LEU A 141 2.16 2.48 -5.13
N ALA A 142 1.91 2.57 -3.83
CA ALA A 142 0.73 2.01 -3.17
C ALA A 142 0.37 2.80 -1.93
N VAL A 143 -0.91 2.74 -1.55
CA VAL A 143 -1.45 3.34 -0.32
C VAL A 143 -2.37 2.33 0.35
N LEU A 144 -2.13 2.06 1.62
CA LEU A 144 -2.95 1.21 2.46
C LEU A 144 -3.43 1.99 3.69
N PRO A 145 -4.60 1.70 4.25
CA PRO A 145 -5.01 2.22 5.55
C PRO A 145 -4.34 1.42 6.67
N GLY A 146 -4.12 2.08 7.80
CA GLY A 146 -3.74 1.43 9.05
C GLY A 146 -4.93 1.23 9.99
N ASN A 147 -4.65 0.79 11.19
CA ASN A 147 -5.70 0.60 12.20
C ASN A 147 -6.25 1.94 12.72
N HIS A 148 -5.49 3.03 12.62
CA HIS A 148 -5.94 4.36 13.00
C HIS A 148 -7.01 4.87 12.04
N GLU A 149 -6.80 4.84 10.73
CA GLU A 149 -7.80 5.20 9.73
C GLU A 149 -9.01 4.25 9.79
N ASN A 150 -8.79 2.97 9.99
CA ASN A 150 -9.84 1.97 10.11
C ASN A 150 -10.78 2.18 11.32
N ARG A 151 -10.42 3.00 12.31
CA ARG A 151 -11.35 3.38 13.39
C ARG A 151 -12.53 4.17 12.82
N VAL A 152 -12.26 5.14 11.95
CA VAL A 152 -13.28 5.96 11.31
C VAL A 152 -14.19 5.09 10.45
N TYR A 153 -13.61 4.16 9.69
CA TYR A 153 -14.40 3.23 8.89
C TYR A 153 -15.33 2.36 9.76
N LYS A 154 -14.83 1.80 10.86
CA LYS A 154 -15.63 0.95 11.77
C LYS A 154 -16.74 1.72 12.50
N THR A 155 -16.55 3.01 12.76
CA THR A 155 -17.51 3.82 13.51
C THR A 155 -18.55 4.45 12.58
N ASP A 156 -18.11 4.98 11.44
CA ASP A 156 -18.92 5.87 10.61
C ASP A 156 -19.08 5.38 9.16
N GLY A 157 -18.41 4.26 8.80
CA GLY A 157 -18.43 3.72 7.43
C GLY A 157 -17.67 4.59 6.42
N LEU A 158 -16.79 5.47 6.88
CA LEU A 158 -16.01 6.39 6.04
C LEU A 158 -14.56 5.92 5.93
N ASP A 159 -14.14 5.55 4.74
CA ASP A 159 -12.74 5.26 4.45
C ASP A 159 -11.99 6.56 4.14
N ILE A 160 -11.35 7.12 5.17
CA ILE A 160 -10.62 8.39 5.08
C ILE A 160 -9.38 8.28 4.21
N THR A 161 -8.77 7.07 4.09
CA THR A 161 -7.62 6.82 3.23
C THR A 161 -8.05 6.75 1.77
N GLU A 162 -9.18 6.13 1.46
CA GLU A 162 -9.75 6.13 0.11
C GLU A 162 -10.10 7.56 -0.34
N ILE A 163 -10.68 8.37 0.57
CA ILE A 163 -10.97 9.78 0.29
C ILE A 163 -9.68 10.56 -0.02
N MET A 164 -8.60 10.35 0.75
CA MET A 164 -7.29 10.94 0.48
C MET A 164 -6.77 10.54 -0.91
N CYS A 165 -6.83 9.25 -1.22
CA CYS A 165 -6.41 8.72 -2.52
C CYS A 165 -7.23 9.28 -3.68
N SER A 166 -8.53 9.45 -3.50
CA SER A 166 -9.41 10.08 -4.50
C SER A 166 -8.99 11.53 -4.78
N GLN A 167 -8.68 12.31 -3.74
CA GLN A 167 -8.25 13.70 -3.89
C GLN A 167 -6.88 13.81 -4.57
N LEU A 168 -5.97 12.86 -4.31
CA LEU A 168 -4.64 12.80 -4.94
C LEU A 168 -4.64 12.14 -6.33
N GLY A 169 -5.76 11.55 -6.77
CA GLY A 169 -5.81 10.77 -8.02
C GLY A 169 -5.10 9.42 -7.93
N LEU A 170 -5.05 8.81 -6.74
CA LEU A 170 -4.32 7.58 -6.44
C LEU A 170 -5.22 6.36 -6.21
N ILE A 171 -6.48 6.38 -6.60
CA ILE A 171 -7.45 5.28 -6.37
C ILE A 171 -6.95 3.95 -6.93
N GLU A 172 -6.28 3.95 -8.08
CA GLU A 172 -5.71 2.73 -8.67
C GLU A 172 -4.54 2.17 -7.86
N ARG A 173 -3.94 2.97 -6.98
CA ARG A 173 -2.84 2.59 -6.08
C ARG A 173 -3.30 2.34 -4.64
N TYR A 174 -4.57 2.59 -4.35
CA TYR A 174 -5.17 2.32 -3.05
C TYR A 174 -5.59 0.85 -2.92
N SER A 175 -5.32 0.25 -1.76
CA SER A 175 -5.82 -1.07 -1.36
C SER A 175 -6.36 -1.03 0.07
N PRO A 176 -7.59 -1.51 0.32
CA PRO A 176 -8.21 -1.40 1.65
C PRO A 176 -7.59 -2.33 2.72
N THR A 177 -6.78 -3.31 2.32
CA THR A 177 -6.20 -4.30 3.25
C THR A 177 -4.73 -4.55 2.98
N THR A 178 -4.41 -5.26 1.90
CA THR A 178 -3.06 -5.68 1.53
C THR A 178 -2.83 -5.45 0.04
N ALA A 179 -1.58 -5.25 -0.35
CA ALA A 179 -1.22 -5.08 -1.75
C ALA A 179 -0.06 -5.97 -2.16
N LEU A 180 -0.11 -6.50 -3.38
CA LEU A 180 1.02 -7.14 -4.04
C LEU A 180 1.43 -6.28 -5.23
N LEU A 181 2.57 -5.59 -5.12
CA LEU A 181 3.10 -4.74 -6.17
C LEU A 181 3.97 -5.57 -7.11
N PHE A 182 3.83 -5.30 -8.40
CA PHE A 182 4.68 -5.80 -9.48
C PHE A 182 5.47 -4.62 -10.04
N ILE A 183 6.67 -4.39 -9.50
CA ILE A 183 7.52 -3.26 -9.87
C ILE A 183 8.42 -3.68 -11.02
N ARG A 184 8.24 -3.04 -12.18
CA ARG A 184 8.98 -3.33 -13.41
C ARG A 184 9.73 -2.09 -13.86
N PHE A 185 11.06 -2.21 -14.02
CA PHE A 185 11.92 -1.12 -14.47
C PHE A 185 13.27 -1.63 -15.00
N GLY A 186 14.12 -0.69 -15.40
CA GLY A 186 15.45 -1.01 -15.90
C GLY A 186 15.43 -1.80 -17.22
N GLU A 187 16.60 -2.23 -17.64
CA GLU A 187 16.76 -3.06 -18.81
C GLU A 187 18.09 -3.82 -18.72
N ASN A 188 18.06 -5.14 -18.85
CA ASN A 188 19.27 -5.96 -18.86
C ASN A 188 19.85 -6.10 -20.28
N VAL A 189 21.01 -6.74 -20.39
CA VAL A 189 21.71 -6.98 -21.66
C VAL A 189 20.88 -7.73 -22.73
N LYS A 190 19.76 -8.35 -22.31
CA LYS A 190 18.80 -9.03 -23.22
C LYS A 190 17.56 -8.18 -23.50
N GLN A 191 17.61 -6.89 -23.22
CA GLN A 191 16.50 -5.94 -23.37
C GLN A 191 15.25 -6.37 -22.57
N ARG A 192 15.46 -6.99 -21.40
CA ARG A 192 14.39 -7.41 -20.49
C ARG A 192 14.40 -6.55 -19.24
N ARG A 193 13.25 -5.99 -18.91
CA ARG A 193 13.05 -5.23 -17.67
C ARG A 193 13.12 -6.17 -16.48
N GLN A 194 13.68 -5.70 -15.36
CA GLN A 194 13.64 -6.41 -14.11
C GLN A 194 12.23 -6.32 -13.51
N LEU A 195 11.78 -7.39 -12.87
CA LEU A 195 10.50 -7.45 -12.16
C LEU A 195 10.76 -7.85 -10.73
N TYR A 196 10.26 -7.06 -9.80
CA TYR A 196 10.26 -7.31 -8.37
C TYR A 196 8.84 -7.37 -7.85
N THR A 197 8.58 -8.31 -6.94
CA THR A 197 7.29 -8.45 -6.27
C THR A 197 7.43 -7.97 -4.82
N VAL A 198 6.52 -7.09 -4.39
CA VAL A 198 6.52 -6.52 -3.04
C VAL A 198 5.15 -6.72 -2.42
N TYR A 199 5.10 -7.53 -1.38
CA TYR A 199 3.90 -7.69 -0.56
C TYR A 199 3.91 -6.65 0.56
N VAL A 200 2.79 -5.93 0.71
CA VAL A 200 2.65 -4.84 1.67
C VAL A 200 1.41 -5.06 2.50
N THR A 201 1.56 -4.91 3.80
CA THR A 201 0.46 -4.90 4.76
C THR A 201 0.81 -4.03 5.95
N HIS A 202 -0.09 -3.17 6.37
CA HIS A 202 0.10 -2.42 7.62
C HIS A 202 0.22 -3.38 8.81
N GLY A 203 -0.48 -4.51 8.73
CA GLY A 203 -0.41 -5.53 9.74
C GLY A 203 -1.31 -5.27 10.95
N SER A 204 -1.04 -6.01 12.01
CA SER A 204 -1.84 -5.96 13.23
C SER A 204 -1.07 -6.52 14.41
N GLY A 205 -1.55 -6.23 15.60
CA GLY A 205 -1.16 -6.87 16.83
C GLY A 205 -0.17 -6.09 17.68
N GLY A 206 -0.49 -5.99 18.95
CA GLY A 206 0.36 -5.40 19.96
C GLY A 206 1.30 -6.44 20.57
N GLY A 207 2.44 -5.99 21.01
CA GLY A 207 3.39 -6.78 21.78
C GLY A 207 4.56 -5.91 22.18
N ARG A 208 4.98 -6.05 23.47
CA ARG A 208 6.10 -5.26 23.97
C ARG A 208 7.46 -5.87 23.62
N ARG A 209 7.47 -7.16 23.26
CA ARG A 209 8.72 -7.90 22.97
C ARG A 209 8.98 -7.95 21.49
N GLU A 210 10.21 -7.73 21.11
CA GLU A 210 10.69 -7.66 19.72
C GLU A 210 10.47 -8.99 18.98
N GLY A 211 10.69 -10.14 19.63
CA GLY A 211 10.53 -11.46 19.01
C GLY A 211 9.15 -11.71 18.41
N GLY A 212 8.08 -11.25 19.07
CA GLY A 212 6.73 -11.36 18.52
C GLY A 212 6.53 -10.52 17.25
N LYS A 213 7.19 -9.37 17.16
CA LYS A 213 7.15 -8.50 15.99
C LYS A 213 7.91 -9.11 14.80
N VAL A 214 9.07 -9.69 15.07
CA VAL A 214 9.89 -10.41 14.06
C VAL A 214 9.12 -11.60 13.50
N ASN A 215 8.53 -12.43 14.36
CA ASN A 215 7.76 -13.60 13.92
C ASN A 215 6.60 -13.22 13.00
N ARG A 216 5.85 -12.15 13.31
CA ARG A 216 4.76 -11.67 12.45
C ARG A 216 5.22 -11.26 11.06
N LEU A 217 6.37 -10.60 11.00
CA LEU A 217 6.96 -10.22 9.71
C LEU A 217 7.40 -11.46 8.93
N ALA A 218 8.03 -12.45 9.58
CA ALA A 218 8.44 -13.70 8.95
C ALA A 218 7.23 -14.51 8.43
N ASP A 219 6.12 -14.54 9.20
CA ASP A 219 4.90 -15.27 8.83
C ASP A 219 4.26 -14.79 7.52
N LEU A 220 4.56 -13.58 7.06
CA LEU A 220 4.03 -13.04 5.80
C LEU A 220 4.42 -13.89 4.58
N ALA A 221 5.56 -14.57 4.62
CA ALA A 221 6.00 -15.45 3.54
C ALA A 221 5.12 -16.71 3.38
N SER A 222 4.28 -17.02 4.35
CA SER A 222 3.29 -18.09 4.27
C SER A 222 2.02 -17.70 3.50
N ILE A 223 1.78 -16.38 3.30
CA ILE A 223 0.57 -15.85 2.66
C ILE A 223 0.73 -15.85 1.14
N VAL A 224 1.84 -15.30 0.64
CA VAL A 224 2.11 -15.15 -0.79
C VAL A 224 3.61 -15.23 -1.07
N ASP A 225 3.99 -15.78 -2.23
CA ASP A 225 5.38 -15.79 -2.68
C ASP A 225 5.74 -14.43 -3.29
N ALA A 226 6.46 -13.60 -2.53
CA ALA A 226 6.99 -12.31 -2.95
C ALA A 226 8.51 -12.23 -2.72
N ASP A 227 9.16 -11.23 -3.32
CA ASP A 227 10.59 -10.99 -3.12
C ASP A 227 10.86 -10.15 -1.87
N ILE A 228 9.90 -9.27 -1.54
CA ILE A 228 9.99 -8.32 -0.45
C ILE A 228 8.67 -8.32 0.31
N TYR A 229 8.76 -8.32 1.64
CA TYR A 229 7.61 -8.20 2.55
C TYR A 229 7.77 -6.94 3.38
N ILE A 230 6.76 -6.07 3.37
CA ILE A 230 6.73 -4.81 4.12
C ILE A 230 5.59 -4.86 5.12
N HIS A 231 5.89 -4.48 6.36
CA HIS A 231 4.96 -4.47 7.47
C HIS A 231 5.13 -3.20 8.31
N GLY A 232 4.05 -2.54 8.67
CA GLY A 232 4.01 -1.37 9.53
C GLY A 232 3.65 -1.69 10.98
N HIS A 233 2.87 -0.82 11.63
CA HIS A 233 2.14 -1.00 12.88
C HIS A 233 2.98 -1.22 14.15
N THR A 234 4.07 -1.95 14.07
CA THR A 234 4.79 -2.39 15.28
C THR A 234 5.84 -1.40 15.76
N HIS A 235 6.11 -0.33 15.01
CA HIS A 235 7.05 0.74 15.34
C HIS A 235 8.49 0.24 15.63
N LEU A 236 8.87 -0.92 15.12
CA LEU A 236 10.20 -1.49 15.28
C LEU A 236 10.89 -1.58 13.92
N PRO A 237 11.76 -0.61 13.54
CA PRO A 237 12.49 -0.74 12.29
C PRO A 237 13.38 -1.98 12.31
N LEU A 238 13.19 -2.83 11.30
CA LEU A 238 13.85 -4.13 11.22
C LEU A 238 14.06 -4.52 9.76
N LEU A 239 15.23 -5.10 9.48
CA LEU A 239 15.57 -5.70 8.18
C LEU A 239 16.20 -7.06 8.42
N PHE A 240 15.74 -8.07 7.68
CA PHE A 240 16.46 -9.35 7.57
C PHE A 240 16.16 -10.02 6.24
N LYS A 241 16.97 -11.00 5.88
CA LYS A 241 16.78 -11.83 4.70
C LYS A 241 16.67 -13.30 5.11
N GLU A 242 15.83 -14.03 4.39
CA GLU A 242 15.72 -15.47 4.49
C GLU A 242 15.85 -16.11 3.11
N SER A 243 16.42 -17.30 3.08
CA SER A 243 16.61 -18.06 1.84
C SER A 243 15.55 -19.16 1.69
N PHE A 244 14.96 -19.23 0.51
CA PHE A 244 13.92 -20.18 0.14
C PHE A 244 14.30 -20.95 -1.11
N PHE A 245 13.97 -22.23 -1.15
CA PHE A 245 14.04 -22.98 -2.39
C PHE A 245 12.81 -22.72 -3.25
N ARG A 246 13.04 -22.24 -4.47
CA ARG A 246 12.00 -22.01 -5.47
C ARG A 246 12.08 -23.08 -6.54
N THR A 247 10.96 -23.76 -6.80
CA THR A 247 10.87 -24.76 -7.88
C THR A 247 10.42 -24.10 -9.19
N SER A 248 11.02 -24.48 -10.29
CA SER A 248 10.55 -24.17 -11.64
C SER A 248 9.99 -25.43 -12.28
N CYS A 249 8.66 -25.54 -12.36
CA CYS A 249 8.03 -26.70 -12.99
C CYS A 249 8.33 -26.79 -14.49
N GLN A 250 8.52 -25.65 -15.17
CA GLN A 250 8.85 -25.61 -16.60
C GLN A 250 10.23 -26.19 -16.89
N ASN A 251 11.21 -25.92 -16.03
CA ASN A 251 12.60 -26.31 -16.23
C ASN A 251 13.01 -27.48 -15.34
N SER A 252 12.11 -28.06 -14.54
CA SER A 252 12.39 -29.12 -13.56
C SER A 252 13.63 -28.80 -12.72
N SER A 253 13.73 -27.53 -12.27
CA SER A 253 14.91 -27.03 -11.56
C SER A 253 14.54 -26.45 -10.20
N LEU A 254 15.55 -26.41 -9.33
CA LEU A 254 15.49 -25.82 -7.99
C LEU A 254 16.49 -24.69 -7.91
N ALA A 255 16.04 -23.52 -7.48
CA ALA A 255 16.88 -22.35 -7.27
C ALA A 255 16.75 -21.85 -5.83
N LEU A 256 17.88 -21.47 -5.23
CA LEU A 256 17.89 -20.76 -3.96
C LEU A 256 17.60 -19.28 -4.24
N THR A 257 16.62 -18.71 -3.56
CA THR A 257 16.24 -17.30 -3.67
C THR A 257 16.23 -16.66 -2.29
N GLU A 258 16.75 -15.45 -2.19
CA GLU A 258 16.64 -14.64 -0.97
C GLU A 258 15.40 -13.76 -1.04
N LYS A 259 14.71 -13.63 0.09
CA LYS A 259 13.59 -12.73 0.29
C LYS A 259 13.94 -11.72 1.38
N LEU A 260 13.55 -10.47 1.17
CA LEU A 260 13.78 -9.38 2.10
C LEU A 260 12.53 -9.13 2.94
N PHE A 261 12.71 -9.05 4.25
CA PHE A 261 11.67 -8.70 5.22
C PHE A 261 11.98 -7.34 5.83
N VAL A 262 10.99 -6.45 5.80
CA VAL A 262 11.12 -5.04 6.18
C VAL A 262 10.00 -4.67 7.12
N ASN A 263 10.34 -4.22 8.31
CA ASN A 263 9.40 -3.56 9.21
C ASN A 263 9.72 -2.07 9.29
N THR A 264 8.69 -1.23 9.21
CA THR A 264 8.85 0.22 9.16
C THR A 264 9.13 0.83 10.53
N ALA A 265 9.61 2.07 10.53
CA ALA A 265 9.74 2.90 11.72
C ALA A 265 8.50 3.78 11.91
N ALA A 266 8.19 4.11 13.15
CA ALA A 266 7.24 5.17 13.44
C ALA A 266 7.90 6.56 13.37
N HIS A 267 7.11 7.56 13.01
CA HIS A 267 7.54 8.95 12.93
C HIS A 267 7.05 9.74 14.15
N LEU A 268 7.24 9.16 15.35
CA LEU A 268 6.81 9.72 16.62
C LEU A 268 7.98 10.06 17.53
N ASN A 269 7.88 11.17 18.22
CA ASN A 269 8.71 11.50 19.38
C ASN A 269 8.27 10.66 20.58
N TYR A 270 9.16 10.50 21.56
CA TYR A 270 8.80 9.82 22.80
C TYR A 270 7.95 10.72 23.68
N GLY A 271 6.80 10.19 24.14
CA GLY A 271 5.86 10.93 24.98
C GLY A 271 4.41 10.44 24.82
N GLY A 272 3.47 11.23 25.31
CA GLY A 272 2.05 10.98 25.15
C GLY A 272 1.58 9.61 25.64
N TYR A 273 0.85 8.90 24.80
CA TYR A 273 0.37 7.55 25.10
C TYR A 273 1.52 6.55 25.29
N GLY A 274 2.58 6.65 24.50
CA GLY A 274 3.73 5.73 24.59
C GLY A 274 4.40 5.76 25.97
N ASP A 275 4.60 6.95 26.51
CA ASP A 275 5.17 7.16 27.84
C ASP A 275 4.18 6.68 28.93
N LYS A 276 2.93 7.11 28.88
CA LYS A 276 1.87 6.69 29.82
C LYS A 276 1.70 5.17 29.87
N ALA A 277 1.83 4.49 28.74
CA ALA A 277 1.71 3.04 28.62
C ALA A 277 3.03 2.30 28.94
N GLY A 278 4.13 3.00 29.17
CA GLY A 278 5.45 2.43 29.47
C GLY A 278 6.08 1.69 28.30
N PHE A 279 5.89 2.18 27.08
CA PHE A 279 6.63 1.69 25.91
C PHE A 279 8.05 2.28 25.90
N LYS A 280 8.98 1.56 25.28
CA LYS A 280 10.32 2.07 25.04
C LYS A 280 10.29 3.16 23.96
N PRO A 281 11.22 4.14 23.99
CA PRO A 281 11.44 5.00 22.84
C PRO A 281 11.73 4.17 21.59
N ALA A 282 11.02 4.46 20.49
CA ALA A 282 11.23 3.78 19.21
C ALA A 282 12.36 4.45 18.41
N SER A 283 13.11 3.64 17.65
CA SER A 283 14.03 4.18 16.64
C SER A 283 13.24 4.76 15.48
N LYS A 284 13.69 5.91 14.95
CA LYS A 284 13.13 6.57 13.77
C LYS A 284 13.89 6.22 12.48
N SER A 285 14.83 5.26 12.55
CA SER A 285 15.59 4.81 11.38
C SER A 285 14.66 4.12 10.38
N SER A 286 14.21 4.87 9.39
CA SER A 286 13.30 4.33 8.37
C SER A 286 14.06 3.51 7.34
N PRO A 287 13.58 2.31 6.99
CA PRO A 287 14.21 1.49 5.98
C PRO A 287 14.16 2.12 4.59
N VAL A 288 15.23 1.91 3.81
CA VAL A 288 15.31 2.21 2.39
C VAL A 288 15.71 0.95 1.65
N ILE A 289 14.96 0.59 0.62
CA ILE A 289 15.18 -0.60 -0.20
C ILE A 289 15.72 -0.16 -1.55
N TYR A 290 16.81 -0.78 -2.00
CA TYR A 290 17.46 -0.52 -3.28
C TYR A 290 17.20 -1.71 -4.21
N LEU A 291 16.58 -1.45 -5.36
CA LEU A 291 16.32 -2.45 -6.39
C LEU A 291 17.20 -2.15 -7.61
N ASN A 292 17.88 -3.16 -8.14
CA ASN A 292 18.76 -3.01 -9.29
C ASN A 292 18.01 -3.30 -10.60
N GLY A 293 18.14 -2.41 -11.58
CA GLY A 293 17.46 -2.50 -12.89
C GLY A 293 18.22 -3.31 -13.93
N LEU A 294 19.53 -3.56 -13.75
CA LEU A 294 20.36 -4.28 -14.70
C LEU A 294 20.40 -5.79 -14.42
N HIS A 295 20.40 -6.18 -13.17
CA HIS A 295 20.34 -7.56 -12.71
C HIS A 295 19.50 -7.66 -11.45
N ARG A 296 19.02 -8.87 -11.15
CA ARG A 296 18.18 -9.07 -9.97
C ARG A 296 19.01 -8.99 -8.69
N ASP A 297 18.91 -7.90 -7.98
CA ASP A 297 19.56 -7.66 -6.69
C ASP A 297 18.70 -6.74 -5.82
N ILE A 298 18.60 -7.09 -4.53
CA ILE A 298 17.81 -6.37 -3.54
C ILE A 298 18.72 -6.08 -2.35
N LYS A 299 18.92 -4.79 -2.07
CA LYS A 299 19.64 -4.31 -0.88
C LYS A 299 18.72 -3.45 -0.04
N ALA A 300 19.00 -3.36 1.25
CA ALA A 300 18.27 -2.45 2.14
C ALA A 300 19.21 -1.94 3.24
N LYS A 301 18.88 -0.77 3.78
CA LYS A 301 19.52 -0.19 4.96
C LYS A 301 18.47 0.48 5.87
N LEU A 302 18.81 0.60 7.17
CA LEU A 302 18.12 1.44 8.16
C LEU A 302 18.79 2.80 8.26
#